data_41e7a24270736032af7c3e79e9271b11
#
_entry.id   41e7a24270736032af7c3e79e9271b11
#
_cell.length_a   1.000
_cell.length_b   1.000
_cell.length_c   1.000
_cell.angle_alpha   90.00
_cell.angle_beta   90.00
_cell.angle_gamma   90.00
#
_symmetry.space_group_name_H-M   'P 1'
#
loop_
_entity.id
_entity.type
_entity.pdbx_description
1 polymer ?
#
loop_
_entity_poly.entity_id
_entity_poly.type
_entity_poly.pdbx_seq_one_letter_code
_entity_poly.pdbx_strand_id
1 'polypeptide(L)'
;MEFVVQASRGVLGLEGVNELSLVVEGTRYWMRSTTRSLLFSVQQDSRGSVDGRLLRPEEYVERNPRREPAITTIDWAAQRVHFSANRDAPARTLPLLQDRLTLLLQLGERLRAARGDGEVEVAVAGVRHVSPYRFQRRGTEAVSVPAGTYDAVRLERLPAPGGAMEIWLAPSLCWLPVRLRYTDERGLVVENRLRRVSFDERP
;
A
#
# COMPACT_ATOMS: atom_id res chain seq x y z
N MET A 1 12.46 2.69 1.97
CA MET A 1 12.21 3.14 0.58
C MET A 1 11.82 4.61 0.61
N GLU A 2 12.27 5.37 -0.36
CA GLU A 2 11.91 6.77 -0.57
C GLU A 2 11.37 6.94 -1.98
N PHE A 3 10.26 7.66 -2.13
CA PHE A 3 9.61 7.94 -3.40
C PHE A 3 9.50 9.44 -3.64
N VAL A 4 9.68 9.87 -4.89
CA VAL A 4 9.20 11.17 -5.35
C VAL A 4 7.72 11.04 -5.62
N VAL A 5 6.92 11.93 -5.06
CA VAL A 5 5.47 11.98 -5.22
C VAL A 5 5.10 13.14 -6.11
N GLN A 6 4.31 12.88 -7.14
CA GLN A 6 3.69 13.90 -7.96
C GLN A 6 2.18 13.76 -7.86
N ALA A 7 1.52 14.82 -7.45
CA ALA A 7 0.07 14.90 -7.45
C ALA A 7 -0.36 15.96 -8.47
N SER A 8 -1.24 15.60 -9.40
CA SER A 8 -1.69 16.53 -10.46
C SER A 8 -3.19 16.43 -10.70
N ARG A 9 -3.79 17.57 -11.02
CA ARG A 9 -5.18 17.65 -11.45
C ARG A 9 -5.29 18.72 -12.54
N GLY A 10 -5.54 18.29 -13.77
CA GLY A 10 -5.45 19.17 -14.93
C GLY A 10 -4.03 19.76 -15.07
N VAL A 11 -3.92 21.08 -15.11
CA VAL A 11 -2.63 21.79 -15.22
C VAL A 11 -1.95 22.06 -13.88
N LEU A 12 -2.62 21.78 -12.75
CA LEU A 12 -2.07 21.98 -11.42
C LEU A 12 -1.30 20.76 -10.98
N GLY A 13 -0.06 20.95 -10.53
CA GLY A 13 0.81 19.90 -10.01
C GLY A 13 1.43 20.28 -8.68
N LEU A 14 1.62 19.30 -7.82
CA LEU A 14 2.34 19.39 -6.55
C LEU A 14 3.35 18.27 -6.50
N GLU A 15 4.53 18.58 -5.97
CA GLU A 15 5.56 17.60 -5.68
C GLU A 15 5.69 17.37 -4.19
N GLY A 16 6.15 16.18 -3.84
CA GLY A 16 6.39 15.78 -2.47
C GLY A 16 7.33 14.57 -2.40
N VAL A 17 7.54 14.11 -1.19
CA VAL A 17 8.33 12.92 -0.89
C VAL A 17 7.49 11.98 -0.03
N ASN A 18 7.55 10.70 -0.33
CA ASN A 18 7.02 9.64 0.52
C ASN A 18 8.19 8.78 1.04
N GLU A 19 8.27 8.64 2.34
CA GLU A 19 9.19 7.73 3.02
C GLU A 19 8.40 6.54 3.53
N LEU A 20 8.79 5.34 3.12
CA LEU A 20 8.19 4.08 3.56
C LEU A 20 9.25 3.23 4.25
N SER A 21 9.04 2.89 5.52
CA SER A 21 9.89 2.02 6.31
C SER A 21 9.12 0.79 6.78
N LEU A 22 9.82 -0.33 6.85
CA LEU A 22 9.38 -1.57 7.49
C LEU A 22 10.49 -2.03 8.42
N VAL A 23 10.14 -2.32 9.66
CA VAL A 23 11.00 -2.95 10.66
C VAL A 23 10.34 -4.25 11.06
N VAL A 24 11.13 -5.34 11.08
CA VAL A 24 10.69 -6.65 11.56
C VAL A 24 11.61 -7.07 12.71
N GLU A 25 11.01 -7.40 13.84
CA GLU A 25 11.71 -7.88 15.03
C GLU A 25 11.01 -9.16 15.54
N GLY A 26 11.68 -10.29 15.38
CA GLY A 26 11.08 -11.60 15.66
C GLY A 26 9.82 -11.83 14.81
N THR A 27 8.69 -12.01 15.49
CA THR A 27 7.37 -12.22 14.85
C THR A 27 6.52 -10.96 14.75
N ARG A 28 7.10 -9.78 15.00
CA ARG A 28 6.39 -8.50 14.97
C ARG A 28 6.91 -7.62 13.85
N TYR A 29 6.05 -6.78 13.29
CA TYR A 29 6.46 -5.74 12.33
C TYR A 29 5.87 -4.38 12.69
N TRP A 30 6.56 -3.34 12.26
CA TRP A 30 6.13 -1.95 12.25
C TRP A 30 6.41 -1.37 10.87
N MET A 31 5.38 -0.85 10.24
CA MET A 31 5.48 -0.22 8.92
C MET A 31 4.96 1.20 9.01
N ARG A 32 5.70 2.15 8.45
CA ARG A 32 5.32 3.56 8.41
C ARG A 32 5.51 4.12 7.03
N SER A 33 4.52 4.87 6.58
CA SER A 33 4.60 5.71 5.39
C SER A 33 4.33 7.16 5.78
N THR A 34 5.21 8.06 5.37
CA THR A 34 5.03 9.50 5.58
C THR A 34 5.15 10.22 4.26
N THR A 35 4.06 10.80 3.79
CA THR A 35 4.02 11.63 2.58
C THR A 35 4.03 13.10 3.01
N ARG A 36 4.96 13.88 2.48
CA ARG A 36 5.08 15.34 2.74
C ARG A 36 5.15 16.10 1.43
N SER A 37 4.43 17.20 1.37
CA SER A 37 4.54 18.24 0.34
C SER A 37 4.45 19.60 0.99
N LEU A 38 4.54 20.68 0.21
CA LEU A 38 4.36 22.05 0.72
C LEU A 38 2.98 22.29 1.33
N LEU A 39 1.94 21.58 0.87
CA LEU A 39 0.55 21.86 1.23
C LEU A 39 -0.08 20.80 2.13
N PHE A 40 0.49 19.61 2.22
CA PHE A 40 -0.08 18.52 3.04
C PHE A 40 0.98 17.58 3.57
N SER A 41 0.63 16.94 4.66
CA SER A 41 1.36 15.80 5.22
C SER A 41 0.36 14.73 5.59
N VAL A 42 0.66 13.47 5.25
CA VAL A 42 -0.11 12.31 5.67
C VAL A 42 0.86 11.26 6.21
N GLN A 43 0.57 10.75 7.39
CA GLN A 43 1.30 9.63 7.96
C GLN A 43 0.37 8.43 8.10
N GLN A 44 0.87 7.29 7.71
CA GLN A 44 0.19 6.00 7.87
C GLN A 44 1.12 5.07 8.63
N ASP A 45 0.57 4.40 9.63
CA ASP A 45 1.27 3.40 10.42
C ASP A 45 0.50 2.08 10.34
N SER A 46 1.21 0.98 10.23
CA SER A 46 0.68 -0.38 10.34
C SER A 46 1.56 -1.18 11.27
N ARG A 47 0.95 -1.95 12.16
CA ARG A 47 1.67 -2.89 13.03
C ARG A 47 0.90 -4.19 13.16
N GLY A 48 1.63 -5.26 13.40
CA GLY A 48 1.04 -6.58 13.54
C GLY A 48 2.08 -7.67 13.69
N SER A 49 1.69 -8.87 13.32
CA SER A 49 2.56 -10.05 13.38
C SER A 49 3.02 -10.50 11.99
N VAL A 50 4.10 -11.27 11.97
CA VAL A 50 4.66 -11.91 10.78
C VAL A 50 4.51 -13.41 10.94
N ASP A 51 3.93 -14.05 9.93
CA ASP A 51 3.80 -15.49 9.82
C ASP A 51 4.48 -15.96 8.51
N GLY A 52 5.70 -16.44 8.62
CA GLY A 52 6.55 -16.69 7.46
C GLY A 52 6.79 -15.40 6.65
N ARG A 53 6.15 -15.28 5.51
CA ARG A 53 6.20 -14.08 4.64
C ARG A 53 4.92 -13.26 4.65
N LEU A 54 3.93 -13.68 5.44
CA LEU A 54 2.65 -13.02 5.53
C LEU A 54 2.69 -11.98 6.65
N LEU A 55 2.35 -10.76 6.32
CA LEU A 55 2.07 -9.73 7.31
C LEU A 55 0.59 -9.85 7.71
N ARG A 56 0.36 -9.95 9.02
CA ARG A 56 -0.97 -9.96 9.62
C ARG A 56 -1.17 -8.65 10.38
N PRO A 57 -1.79 -7.64 9.75
CA PRO A 57 -2.02 -6.36 10.40
C PRO A 57 -3.00 -6.50 11.57
N GLU A 58 -2.69 -5.82 12.66
CA GLU A 58 -3.51 -5.75 13.88
C GLU A 58 -4.01 -4.33 14.11
N GLU A 59 -3.23 -3.34 13.71
CA GLU A 59 -3.62 -1.94 13.79
C GLU A 59 -3.09 -1.18 12.58
N TYR A 60 -3.97 -0.37 12.00
CA TYR A 60 -3.63 0.61 10.96
C TYR A 60 -4.12 1.99 11.37
N VAL A 61 -3.26 2.98 11.30
CA VAL A 61 -3.57 4.37 11.70
C VAL A 61 -3.23 5.31 10.55
N GLU A 62 -4.18 6.17 10.18
CA GLU A 62 -3.95 7.26 9.24
C GLU A 62 -4.06 8.60 9.98
N ARG A 63 -3.02 9.43 9.88
CA ARG A 63 -2.95 10.76 10.48
C ARG A 63 -2.86 11.82 9.40
N ASN A 64 -3.75 12.78 9.49
CA ASN A 64 -3.74 13.99 8.70
C ASN A 64 -3.81 15.17 9.67
N PRO A 65 -2.94 16.21 9.57
CA PRO A 65 -2.93 17.33 10.51
C PRO A 65 -4.26 18.09 10.65
N ARG A 66 -5.16 17.92 9.68
CA ARG A 66 -6.47 18.61 9.64
C ARG A 66 -7.61 17.78 10.20
N ARG A 67 -7.36 16.57 10.68
CA ARG A 67 -8.42 15.63 11.13
C ARG A 67 -7.89 14.80 12.29
N GLU A 68 -8.83 14.32 13.11
CA GLU A 68 -8.52 13.30 14.10
C GLU A 68 -7.95 12.03 13.44
N PRO A 69 -7.01 11.36 14.09
CA PRO A 69 -6.47 10.10 13.60
C PRO A 69 -7.56 9.06 13.35
N ALA A 70 -7.53 8.46 12.17
CA ALA A 70 -8.42 7.35 11.86
C ALA A 70 -7.71 6.03 12.17
N ILE A 71 -8.26 5.24 13.10
CA ILE A 71 -7.69 3.99 13.59
C ILE A 71 -8.55 2.83 13.14
N THR A 72 -7.93 1.82 12.58
CA THR A 72 -8.53 0.54 12.25
C THR A 72 -7.84 -0.54 13.07
N THR A 73 -8.61 -1.26 13.88
CA THR A 73 -8.12 -2.39 14.70
C THR A 73 -8.65 -3.69 14.13
N ILE A 74 -7.76 -4.67 13.94
CA ILE A 74 -8.09 -5.99 13.42
C ILE A 74 -7.87 -7.02 14.52
N ASP A 75 -8.95 -7.50 15.10
CA ASP A 75 -8.94 -8.58 16.07
C ASP A 75 -9.12 -9.91 15.34
N TRP A 76 -8.03 -10.62 15.17
CA TRP A 76 -8.01 -11.91 14.50
C TRP A 76 -8.67 -13.03 15.32
N ALA A 77 -8.59 -12.96 16.65
CA ALA A 77 -9.18 -13.96 17.52
C ALA A 77 -10.70 -13.84 17.54
N ALA A 78 -11.22 -12.62 17.67
CA ALA A 78 -12.65 -12.34 17.60
C ALA A 78 -13.19 -12.27 16.16
N GLN A 79 -12.32 -12.36 15.17
CA GLN A 79 -12.66 -12.21 13.74
C GLN A 79 -13.40 -10.91 13.43
N ARG A 80 -12.95 -9.79 13.99
CA ARG A 80 -13.60 -8.49 13.85
C ARG A 80 -12.63 -7.40 13.42
N VAL A 81 -13.16 -6.44 12.67
CA VAL A 81 -12.47 -5.20 12.30
C VAL A 81 -13.27 -4.03 12.83
N HIS A 82 -12.60 -3.13 13.54
CA HIS A 82 -13.19 -1.93 14.13
C HIS A 82 -12.58 -0.69 13.48
N PHE A 83 -13.43 0.29 13.18
CA PHE A 83 -13.03 1.56 12.58
C PHE A 83 -13.40 2.72 13.50
N SER A 84 -12.42 3.53 13.92
CA SER A 84 -12.72 4.73 14.72
C SER A 84 -13.52 5.77 13.93
N ALA A 85 -13.31 5.82 12.61
CA ALA A 85 -13.98 6.76 11.71
C ALA A 85 -15.34 6.26 11.19
N ASN A 86 -15.76 5.05 11.55
CA ASN A 86 -17.07 4.47 11.21
C ASN A 86 -17.42 3.35 12.21
N ARG A 87 -17.86 3.74 13.40
CA ARG A 87 -18.13 2.80 14.51
C ARG A 87 -19.31 1.87 14.26
N ASP A 88 -20.24 2.28 13.41
CA ASP A 88 -21.47 1.54 13.12
C ASP A 88 -21.33 0.51 11.99
N ALA A 89 -20.14 0.40 11.41
CA ALA A 89 -19.85 -0.57 10.35
C ALA A 89 -18.82 -1.63 10.79
N PRO A 90 -19.14 -2.51 11.74
CA PRO A 90 -18.27 -3.62 12.07
C PRO A 90 -18.10 -4.51 10.84
N ALA A 91 -16.88 -4.90 10.56
CA ALA A 91 -16.59 -5.86 9.51
C ALA A 91 -15.99 -7.13 10.11
N ARG A 92 -16.16 -8.25 9.42
CA ARG A 92 -15.44 -9.48 9.76
C ARG A 92 -14.05 -9.47 9.15
N THR A 93 -13.10 -10.12 9.81
CA THR A 93 -11.82 -10.44 9.18
C THR A 93 -12.06 -11.43 8.05
N LEU A 94 -11.35 -11.23 6.97
CA LEU A 94 -11.32 -12.14 5.82
C LEU A 94 -9.95 -12.82 5.75
N PRO A 95 -9.86 -14.00 5.19
CA PRO A 95 -8.56 -14.61 4.93
C PRO A 95 -7.65 -13.64 4.18
N LEU A 96 -6.40 -13.53 4.61
CA LEU A 96 -5.40 -12.67 3.98
C LEU A 96 -5.78 -11.18 3.94
N LEU A 97 -6.60 -10.72 4.91
CA LEU A 97 -6.93 -9.31 5.07
C LEU A 97 -5.64 -8.49 5.28
N GLN A 98 -5.51 -7.44 4.51
CA GLN A 98 -4.41 -6.49 4.57
C GLN A 98 -4.93 -5.09 4.92
N ASP A 99 -4.07 -4.21 5.38
CA ASP A 99 -4.33 -2.78 5.34
C ASP A 99 -3.70 -2.14 4.08
N ARG A 100 -3.82 -0.82 3.95
CA ARG A 100 -3.32 -0.09 2.78
C ARG A 100 -1.80 -0.12 2.62
N LEU A 101 -1.04 -0.29 3.71
CA LEU A 101 0.42 -0.36 3.64
C LEU A 101 0.90 -1.77 3.35
N THR A 102 0.40 -2.73 4.11
CA THR A 102 0.80 -4.14 3.97
C THR A 102 0.38 -4.74 2.64
N LEU A 103 -0.70 -4.23 2.03
CA LEU A 103 -1.13 -4.60 0.68
C LEU A 103 0.02 -4.57 -0.33
N LEU A 104 0.85 -3.52 -0.31
CA LEU A 104 1.93 -3.34 -1.29
C LEU A 104 2.96 -4.48 -1.25
N LEU A 105 3.29 -4.95 -0.05
CA LEU A 105 4.23 -6.06 0.13
C LEU A 105 3.57 -7.42 -0.15
N GLN A 106 2.32 -7.58 0.27
CA GLN A 106 1.60 -8.84 0.08
C GLN A 106 1.24 -9.11 -1.39
N LEU A 107 1.04 -8.09 -2.20
CA LEU A 107 0.91 -8.25 -3.65
C LEU A 107 2.19 -8.84 -4.25
N GLY A 108 3.35 -8.38 -3.83
CA GLY A 108 4.65 -8.93 -4.26
C GLY A 108 4.81 -10.41 -3.91
N GLU A 109 4.49 -10.80 -2.67
CA GLU A 109 4.55 -12.20 -2.25
C GLU A 109 3.53 -13.08 -3.01
N ARG A 110 2.36 -12.56 -3.31
CA ARG A 110 1.37 -13.29 -4.12
C ARG A 110 1.84 -13.50 -5.54
N LEU A 111 2.39 -12.49 -6.19
CA LEU A 111 2.93 -12.63 -7.54
C LEU A 111 4.11 -13.59 -7.60
N ARG A 112 4.94 -13.59 -6.56
CA ARG A 112 6.05 -14.53 -6.44
C ARG A 112 5.58 -15.98 -6.31
N ALA A 113 4.48 -16.21 -5.61
CA ALA A 113 3.90 -17.54 -5.43
C ALA A 113 3.03 -17.99 -6.61
N ALA A 114 2.41 -17.06 -7.33
CA ALA A 114 1.51 -17.35 -8.43
C ALA A 114 2.29 -17.65 -9.73
N ARG A 115 1.92 -18.74 -10.39
CA ARG A 115 2.35 -19.05 -11.76
C ARG A 115 1.21 -18.68 -12.71
N GLY A 116 1.36 -17.60 -13.50
CA GLY A 116 0.40 -17.24 -14.54
C GLY A 116 -0.12 -15.80 -14.46
N ASP A 117 -1.00 -15.45 -15.42
CA ASP A 117 -1.53 -14.09 -15.64
C ASP A 117 -2.91 -13.87 -14.97
N GLY A 118 -3.20 -14.59 -13.90
CA GLY A 118 -4.48 -14.54 -13.22
C GLY A 118 -4.74 -13.24 -12.43
N GLU A 119 -5.97 -13.09 -11.99
CA GLU A 119 -6.37 -12.05 -11.05
C GLU A 119 -5.81 -12.33 -9.64
N VAL A 120 -5.45 -11.25 -8.94
CA VAL A 120 -5.07 -11.29 -7.53
C VAL A 120 -6.13 -10.55 -6.73
N GLU A 121 -6.83 -11.25 -5.85
CA GLU A 121 -7.80 -10.65 -4.94
C GLU A 121 -7.20 -10.54 -3.53
N VAL A 122 -7.38 -9.35 -2.92
CA VAL A 122 -6.96 -9.05 -1.54
C VAL A 122 -8.05 -8.25 -0.87
N ALA A 123 -8.48 -8.68 0.31
CA ALA A 123 -9.33 -7.87 1.16
C ALA A 123 -8.49 -6.78 1.83
N VAL A 124 -8.93 -5.52 1.75
CA VAL A 124 -8.19 -4.37 2.29
C VAL A 124 -9.03 -3.63 3.32
N ALA A 125 -8.52 -3.57 4.54
CA ALA A 125 -9.06 -2.72 5.58
C ALA A 125 -8.55 -1.29 5.38
N GLY A 126 -9.46 -0.40 4.99
CA GLY A 126 -9.24 1.03 4.98
C GLY A 126 -9.55 1.64 6.34
N VAL A 127 -9.83 2.95 6.38
CA VAL A 127 -10.15 3.66 7.62
C VAL A 127 -11.64 3.59 8.01
N ARG A 128 -12.51 3.10 7.14
CA ARG A 128 -13.97 3.09 7.34
C ARG A 128 -14.66 1.78 7.03
N HIS A 129 -14.06 0.94 6.20
CA HIS A 129 -14.63 -0.32 5.73
C HIS A 129 -13.55 -1.26 5.21
N VAL A 130 -13.90 -2.53 5.08
CA VAL A 130 -13.12 -3.52 4.34
C VAL A 130 -13.65 -3.58 2.90
N SER A 131 -12.75 -3.54 1.93
CA SER A 131 -13.09 -3.62 0.50
C SER A 131 -12.31 -4.73 -0.19
N PRO A 132 -12.91 -5.50 -1.09
CA PRO A 132 -12.18 -6.39 -1.98
C PRO A 132 -11.43 -5.55 -3.02
N TYR A 133 -10.12 -5.76 -3.13
CA TYR A 133 -9.30 -5.23 -4.22
C TYR A 133 -8.94 -6.38 -5.15
N ARG A 134 -9.32 -6.26 -6.41
CA ARG A 134 -8.96 -7.22 -7.46
C ARG A 134 -7.98 -6.54 -8.40
N PHE A 135 -6.86 -7.19 -8.63
CA PHE A 135 -5.82 -6.71 -9.53
C PHE A 135 -5.65 -7.67 -10.69
N GLN A 136 -5.62 -7.12 -11.90
CA GLN A 136 -5.26 -7.83 -13.12
C GLN A 136 -3.77 -7.61 -13.40
N ARG A 137 -3.04 -8.69 -13.64
CA ARG A 137 -1.68 -8.62 -14.17
C ARG A 137 -1.72 -8.16 -15.63
N ARG A 138 -0.95 -7.11 -15.97
CA ARG A 138 -0.88 -6.51 -17.31
C ARG A 138 0.43 -6.81 -18.04
N GLY A 139 1.22 -7.76 -17.54
CA GLY A 139 2.51 -8.12 -18.10
C GLY A 139 3.68 -7.44 -17.39
N THR A 140 4.86 -7.55 -18.02
CA THR A 140 6.11 -6.96 -17.53
C THR A 140 6.56 -5.88 -18.50
N GLU A 141 6.99 -4.74 -17.99
CA GLU A 141 7.50 -3.63 -18.79
C GLU A 141 8.70 -2.97 -18.11
N ALA A 142 9.56 -2.34 -18.89
CA ALA A 142 10.68 -1.56 -18.38
C ALA A 142 10.15 -0.23 -17.82
N VAL A 143 10.41 0.02 -16.54
CA VAL A 143 9.97 1.21 -15.82
C VAL A 143 11.16 2.02 -15.35
N SER A 144 11.30 3.24 -15.88
CA SER A 144 12.35 4.18 -15.46
C SER A 144 11.82 5.08 -14.34
N VAL A 145 12.52 5.07 -13.21
CA VAL A 145 12.28 5.88 -12.02
C VAL A 145 13.59 6.51 -11.55
N PRO A 146 13.60 7.48 -10.61
CA PRO A 146 14.85 8.09 -10.13
C PRO A 146 15.89 7.12 -9.58
N ALA A 147 15.47 5.96 -9.05
CA ALA A 147 16.36 4.91 -8.55
C ALA A 147 17.01 4.05 -9.66
N GLY A 148 16.56 4.16 -10.90
CA GLY A 148 17.05 3.37 -12.03
C GLY A 148 15.93 2.84 -12.92
N THR A 149 16.28 1.90 -13.82
CA THR A 149 15.30 1.22 -14.71
C THR A 149 15.15 -0.22 -14.26
N TYR A 150 13.92 -0.67 -14.16
CA TYR A 150 13.56 -2.01 -13.67
C TYR A 150 12.54 -2.67 -14.60
N ASP A 151 12.74 -3.95 -14.89
CA ASP A 151 11.67 -4.77 -15.45
C ASP A 151 10.66 -5.03 -14.33
N ALA A 152 9.48 -4.46 -14.44
CA ALA A 152 8.46 -4.51 -13.41
C ALA A 152 7.15 -5.09 -13.93
N VAL A 153 6.53 -5.93 -13.11
CA VAL A 153 5.19 -6.46 -13.37
C VAL A 153 4.17 -5.39 -13.02
N ARG A 154 3.35 -5.02 -13.99
CA ARG A 154 2.26 -4.08 -13.81
C ARG A 154 1.01 -4.81 -13.34
N LEU A 155 0.47 -4.34 -12.23
CA LEU A 155 -0.84 -4.68 -11.72
C LEU A 155 -1.78 -3.49 -11.89
N GLU A 156 -2.96 -3.74 -12.40
CA GLU A 156 -4.03 -2.75 -12.50
C GLU A 156 -5.22 -3.20 -11.66
N ARG A 157 -5.66 -2.35 -10.74
CA ARG A 157 -6.87 -2.62 -9.98
C ARG A 157 -8.07 -2.58 -10.91
N LEU A 158 -8.87 -3.65 -10.89
CA LEU A 158 -10.10 -3.70 -11.66
C LEU A 158 -11.06 -2.60 -11.19
N PRO A 159 -11.90 -2.07 -12.09
CA PRO A 159 -12.81 -0.98 -11.78
C PRO A 159 -13.65 -1.26 -10.53
N ALA A 160 -13.61 -0.33 -9.60
CA ALA A 160 -14.38 -0.35 -8.36
C ALA A 160 -14.53 1.10 -7.86
N PRO A 161 -15.52 1.41 -7.01
CA PRO A 161 -15.60 2.71 -6.36
C PRO A 161 -14.28 3.09 -5.68
N GLY A 162 -13.93 4.36 -5.72
CA GLY A 162 -12.71 4.90 -5.10
C GLY A 162 -11.52 5.06 -6.06
N GLY A 163 -11.76 5.02 -7.38
CA GLY A 163 -10.76 5.35 -8.39
C GLY A 163 -9.91 4.17 -8.88
N ALA A 164 -8.98 4.47 -9.80
CA ALA A 164 -8.06 3.52 -10.41
C ALA A 164 -6.73 3.46 -9.64
N MET A 165 -6.12 2.28 -9.60
CA MET A 165 -4.81 2.07 -8.98
C MET A 165 -3.96 1.16 -9.88
N GLU A 166 -2.73 1.57 -10.10
CA GLU A 166 -1.72 0.80 -10.82
C GLU A 166 -0.47 0.67 -9.96
N ILE A 167 0.12 -0.50 -9.96
CA ILE A 167 1.30 -0.82 -9.15
C ILE A 167 2.30 -1.56 -10.03
N TRP A 168 3.56 -1.12 -10.02
CA TRP A 168 4.66 -1.80 -10.70
C TRP A 168 5.59 -2.40 -9.67
N LEU A 169 5.70 -3.71 -9.68
CA LEU A 169 6.50 -4.49 -8.73
C LEU A 169 7.71 -5.09 -9.45
N ALA A 170 8.91 -4.81 -8.96
CA ALA A 170 10.15 -5.26 -9.58
C ALA A 170 10.64 -6.58 -8.96
N PRO A 171 10.68 -7.71 -9.71
CA PRO A 171 11.22 -8.98 -9.20
C PRO A 171 12.67 -8.86 -8.73
N SER A 172 13.50 -8.06 -9.41
CA SER A 172 14.90 -7.81 -9.05
C SER A 172 15.08 -7.06 -7.72
N LEU A 173 14.04 -6.40 -7.22
CA LEU A 173 13.98 -5.76 -5.90
C LEU A 173 13.07 -6.51 -4.93
N CYS A 174 13.12 -7.85 -4.92
CA CYS A 174 12.27 -8.66 -4.04
C CYS A 174 10.77 -8.36 -4.18
N TRP A 175 10.31 -8.02 -5.38
CA TRP A 175 8.92 -7.64 -5.68
C TRP A 175 8.44 -6.38 -4.95
N LEU A 176 9.35 -5.50 -4.57
CA LEU A 176 8.99 -4.20 -4.01
C LEU A 176 8.43 -3.27 -5.10
N PRO A 177 7.55 -2.33 -4.72
CA PRO A 177 6.99 -1.37 -5.66
C PRO A 177 8.06 -0.36 -6.10
N VAL A 178 8.19 -0.19 -7.42
CA VAL A 178 9.04 0.85 -8.03
C VAL A 178 8.22 2.04 -8.49
N ARG A 179 6.95 1.82 -8.81
CA ARG A 179 6.01 2.87 -9.20
C ARG A 179 4.61 2.53 -8.70
N LEU A 180 3.89 3.55 -8.22
CA LEU A 180 2.50 3.48 -7.80
C LEU A 180 1.77 4.65 -8.44
N ARG A 181 0.60 4.41 -9.03
CA ARG A 181 -0.25 5.45 -9.58
C ARG A 181 -1.67 5.25 -9.10
N TYR A 182 -2.24 6.29 -8.56
CA TYR A 182 -3.62 6.33 -8.14
C TYR A 182 -4.33 7.47 -8.85
N THR A 183 -5.52 7.24 -9.37
CA THR A 183 -6.37 8.27 -9.98
C THR A 183 -7.73 8.24 -9.30
N ASP A 184 -8.10 9.32 -8.63
CA ASP A 184 -9.41 9.41 -8.00
C ASP A 184 -10.54 9.69 -9.02
N GLU A 185 -11.78 9.58 -8.56
CA GLU A 185 -12.99 9.81 -9.40
C GLU A 185 -13.10 11.26 -9.90
N ARG A 186 -12.33 12.18 -9.33
CA ARG A 186 -12.32 13.60 -9.70
C ARG A 186 -11.14 13.97 -10.60
N GLY A 187 -10.38 12.98 -11.06
CA GLY A 187 -9.24 13.15 -11.93
C GLY A 187 -7.95 13.64 -11.23
N LEU A 188 -7.87 13.55 -9.90
CA LEU A 188 -6.61 13.73 -9.19
C LEU A 188 -5.74 12.49 -9.43
N VAL A 189 -4.58 12.69 -10.02
CA VAL A 189 -3.56 11.64 -10.20
C VAL A 189 -2.47 11.83 -9.15
N VAL A 190 -2.18 10.78 -8.39
CA VAL A 190 -1.06 10.74 -7.46
C VAL A 190 -0.13 9.63 -7.92
N GLU A 191 1.10 9.99 -8.23
CA GLU A 191 2.13 9.06 -8.67
C GLU A 191 3.30 9.07 -7.71
N ASN A 192 3.74 7.87 -7.29
CA ASN A 192 4.94 7.66 -6.49
C ASN A 192 5.96 6.91 -7.36
N ARG A 193 7.18 7.44 -7.49
CA ARG A 193 8.29 6.84 -8.23
C ARG A 193 9.46 6.63 -7.30
N LEU A 194 9.96 5.40 -7.25
CA LEU A 194 11.06 5.02 -6.36
C LEU A 194 12.29 5.89 -6.64
N ARG A 195 12.81 6.52 -5.59
CA ARG A 195 14.03 7.33 -5.62
C ARG A 195 15.20 6.62 -4.97
N ARG A 196 14.93 5.88 -3.89
CA ARG A 196 15.94 5.14 -3.14
C ARG A 196 15.33 3.98 -2.40
N VAL A 197 16.06 2.87 -2.33
CA VAL A 197 15.78 1.75 -1.44
C VAL A 197 17.05 1.42 -0.65
N SER A 198 16.91 1.14 0.62
CA SER A 198 17.96 0.60 1.48
C SER A 198 17.42 -0.59 2.25
N PHE A 199 18.27 -1.56 2.49
CA PHE A 199 18.02 -2.70 3.35
C PHE A 199 19.06 -2.62 4.46
N ASP A 200 18.59 -2.41 5.68
CA ASP A 200 19.47 -2.41 6.85
C ASP A 200 19.40 -3.84 7.44
N GLU A 201 20.47 -4.59 7.27
CA GLU A 201 20.70 -5.78 8.08
C GLU A 201 21.12 -5.30 9.46
N ARG A 202 20.25 -5.40 10.44
CA ARG A 202 20.70 -5.28 11.83
C ARG A 202 21.38 -6.60 12.20
N PRO A 203 22.60 -6.52 12.73
CA PRO A 203 23.33 -7.70 13.20
C PRO A 203 22.56 -8.39 14.35
#